data_43ae79ebd0a2b44983f1eb7c5ea24495
#
_entry.id   43ae79ebd0a2b44983f1eb7c5ea24495
#
_cell.length_a   1.000
_cell.length_b   1.000
_cell.length_c   1.000
_cell.angle_alpha   90.00
_cell.angle_beta   90.00
_cell.angle_gamma   90.00
#
_symmetry.space_group_name_H-M   'P 1'
#
loop_
_entity.id
_entity.type
_entity.pdbx_description
1 polymer ?
#
loop_
_entity_poly.entity_id
_entity_poly.type
_entity_poly.pdbx_seq_one_letter_code
_entity_poly.pdbx_strand_id
1 'polypeptide(L)'
;MNLIVSGIAAGVLGTVVMDLFNHLLARTGMLLKIDVVMIGRMSAGWARGRFSYREPGEMEPAANEKLLGFITHYAIGVGLAFIYLLGWALLVGGPASPVGALVYGVATTVASLFLVYPSMGLGVFGRRSPEGIKGPLSPLANHLFYGVGIAVAVAFA
;
A
#
# COMPACT_ATOMS: atom_id res chain seq x y z
N MET A 1 -2.15 20.00 -14.83
CA MET A 1 -3.29 19.44 -14.06
C MET A 1 -3.15 19.89 -12.62
N ASN A 2 -4.26 20.10 -11.89
CA ASN A 2 -4.22 20.51 -10.47
C ASN A 2 -3.63 19.37 -9.62
N LEU A 3 -2.68 19.67 -8.72
CA LEU A 3 -2.00 18.70 -7.84
C LEU A 3 -2.98 17.78 -7.10
N ILE A 4 -4.13 18.31 -6.68
CA ILE A 4 -5.15 17.51 -5.98
C ILE A 4 -5.71 16.44 -6.92
N VAL A 5 -6.12 16.83 -8.12
CA VAL A 5 -6.67 15.89 -9.11
C VAL A 5 -5.61 14.86 -9.52
N SER A 6 -4.37 15.32 -9.76
CA SER A 6 -3.25 14.42 -10.10
C SER A 6 -2.96 13.43 -8.99
N GLY A 7 -2.92 13.88 -7.74
CA GLY A 7 -2.64 13.03 -6.58
C GLY A 7 -3.72 11.95 -6.37
N ILE A 8 -4.99 12.34 -6.46
CA ILE A 8 -6.11 11.39 -6.37
C ILE A 8 -6.06 10.40 -7.53
N ALA A 9 -5.93 10.87 -8.77
CA ALA A 9 -5.90 10.02 -9.95
C ALA A 9 -4.72 9.03 -9.92
N ALA A 10 -3.52 9.52 -9.62
CA ALA A 10 -2.32 8.68 -9.53
C ALA A 10 -2.41 7.65 -8.40
N GLY A 11 -2.92 8.05 -7.23
CA GLY A 11 -3.07 7.14 -6.10
C GLY A 11 -4.14 6.07 -6.33
N VAL A 12 -5.28 6.45 -6.87
CA VAL A 12 -6.34 5.49 -7.23
C VAL A 12 -5.85 4.54 -8.32
N LEU A 13 -5.25 5.05 -9.40
CA LEU A 13 -4.74 4.19 -10.48
C LEU A 13 -3.62 3.27 -9.99
N GLY A 14 -2.69 3.79 -9.17
CA GLY A 14 -1.65 2.98 -8.53
C GLY A 14 -2.22 1.82 -7.73
N THR A 15 -3.22 2.10 -6.89
CA THR A 15 -3.87 1.08 -6.06
C THR A 15 -4.66 0.07 -6.90
N VAL A 16 -5.39 0.52 -7.93
CA VAL A 16 -6.13 -0.38 -8.85
C VAL A 16 -5.18 -1.31 -9.60
N VAL A 17 -4.07 -0.80 -10.13
CA VAL A 17 -3.06 -1.61 -10.82
C VAL A 17 -2.46 -2.63 -9.88
N MET A 18 -2.08 -2.23 -8.66
CA MET A 18 -1.60 -3.13 -7.61
C MET A 18 -2.61 -4.23 -7.29
N ASP A 19 -3.88 -3.88 -7.06
CA ASP A 19 -4.93 -4.84 -6.71
C ASP A 19 -5.18 -5.84 -7.84
N LEU A 20 -5.20 -5.38 -9.09
CA LEU A 20 -5.38 -6.23 -10.26
C LEU A 20 -4.26 -7.28 -10.36
N PHE A 21 -3.00 -6.84 -10.31
CA PHE A 21 -1.86 -7.75 -10.39
C PHE A 21 -1.76 -8.65 -9.16
N ASN A 22 -2.03 -8.13 -7.96
CA ASN A 22 -2.10 -8.97 -6.76
C ASN A 22 -3.16 -10.06 -6.91
N HIS A 23 -4.37 -9.70 -7.39
CA HIS A 23 -5.44 -10.68 -7.59
C HIS A 23 -5.04 -11.79 -8.57
N LEU A 24 -4.39 -11.44 -9.68
CA LEU A 24 -3.93 -12.40 -10.68
C LEU A 24 -2.82 -13.31 -10.13
N LEU A 25 -1.80 -12.74 -9.50
CA LEU A 25 -0.65 -13.48 -9.00
C LEU A 25 -0.98 -14.29 -7.73
N ALA A 26 -1.89 -13.80 -6.90
CA ALA A 26 -2.35 -14.56 -5.73
C ALA A 26 -3.15 -15.81 -6.13
N ARG A 27 -3.89 -15.77 -7.26
CA ARG A 27 -4.59 -16.97 -7.80
C ARG A 27 -3.64 -18.09 -8.22
N THR A 28 -2.42 -17.75 -8.64
CA THR A 28 -1.39 -18.74 -8.99
C THR A 28 -0.59 -19.21 -7.78
N GLY A 29 -0.84 -18.66 -6.60
CA GLY A 29 -0.09 -18.93 -5.39
C GLY A 29 1.30 -18.26 -5.33
N MET A 30 1.63 -17.37 -6.29
CA MET A 30 2.90 -16.66 -6.33
C MET A 30 3.00 -15.59 -5.23
N LEU A 31 1.92 -14.87 -4.96
CA LEU A 31 1.83 -13.83 -3.94
C LEU A 31 0.75 -14.13 -2.92
N LEU A 32 0.87 -13.51 -1.75
CA LEU A 32 -0.20 -13.46 -0.76
C LEU A 32 -1.27 -12.49 -1.23
N LYS A 33 -2.54 -12.88 -1.07
CA LYS A 33 -3.66 -11.99 -1.33
C LYS A 33 -3.68 -10.84 -0.33
N ILE A 34 -3.94 -9.63 -0.79
CA ILE A 34 -4.18 -8.48 0.08
C ILE A 34 -5.44 -8.75 0.92
N ASP A 35 -5.28 -8.76 2.23
CA ASP A 35 -6.37 -8.99 3.18
C ASP A 35 -6.96 -7.65 3.65
N VAL A 36 -8.01 -7.22 2.96
CA VAL A 36 -8.71 -5.96 3.29
C VAL A 36 -9.38 -6.00 4.64
N VAL A 37 -9.74 -7.19 5.16
CA VAL A 37 -10.33 -7.34 6.50
C VAL A 37 -9.28 -7.03 7.56
N MET A 38 -8.07 -7.58 7.41
CA MET A 38 -6.95 -7.24 8.29
C MET A 38 -6.61 -5.75 8.25
N ILE A 39 -6.63 -5.12 7.07
CA ILE A 39 -6.43 -3.67 6.93
C ILE A 39 -7.51 -2.90 7.70
N GLY A 40 -8.76 -3.34 7.63
CA GLY A 40 -9.87 -2.72 8.37
C GLY A 40 -9.73 -2.84 9.88
N ARG A 41 -9.35 -4.02 10.38
CA ARG A 41 -9.08 -4.21 11.82
C ARG A 41 -7.89 -3.39 12.29
N MET A 42 -6.83 -3.33 11.48
CA MET A 42 -5.65 -2.50 11.75
C MET A 42 -6.05 -1.02 11.88
N SER A 43 -6.79 -0.47 10.92
CA SER A 43 -7.20 0.94 10.96
C SER A 43 -8.14 1.24 12.12
N ALA A 44 -9.06 0.32 12.47
CA ALA A 44 -9.87 0.42 13.67
C ALA A 44 -9.01 0.40 14.95
N GLY A 45 -7.95 -0.40 14.96
CA GLY A 45 -6.95 -0.40 16.03
C GLY A 45 -6.24 0.94 16.17
N TRP A 46 -5.79 1.51 15.06
CA TRP A 46 -5.16 2.85 15.05
C TRP A 46 -6.08 3.93 15.59
N ALA A 47 -7.36 3.91 15.23
CA ALA A 47 -8.35 4.85 15.77
C ALA A 47 -8.53 4.72 17.30
N ARG A 48 -8.19 3.56 17.87
CA ARG A 48 -8.20 3.29 19.32
C ARG A 48 -6.82 3.45 19.99
N GLY A 49 -5.80 3.96 19.26
CA GLY A 49 -4.43 4.13 19.76
C GLY A 49 -3.60 2.84 19.81
N ARG A 50 -4.05 1.75 19.17
CA ARG A 50 -3.29 0.48 19.09
C ARG A 50 -2.57 0.38 17.77
N PHE A 51 -1.27 0.63 17.77
CA PHE A 51 -0.44 0.70 16.56
C PHE A 51 0.38 -0.56 16.28
N SER A 52 0.31 -1.58 17.14
CA SER A 52 0.97 -2.85 16.91
C SER A 52 0.30 -3.99 17.67
N TYR A 53 0.43 -5.20 17.15
CA TYR A 53 -0.06 -6.43 17.75
C TYR A 53 1.05 -7.48 17.76
N ARG A 54 0.99 -8.44 18.69
CA ARG A 54 1.95 -9.56 18.76
C ARG A 54 1.65 -10.60 17.69
N GLU A 55 0.36 -10.82 17.42
CA GLU A 55 -0.13 -11.75 16.40
C GLU A 55 -1.44 -11.23 15.78
N PRO A 56 -1.79 -11.66 14.56
CA PRO A 56 -3.02 -11.20 13.88
C PRO A 56 -4.31 -11.51 14.67
N GLY A 57 -4.33 -12.60 15.45
CA GLY A 57 -5.47 -13.00 16.27
C GLY A 57 -5.84 -12.01 17.39
N GLU A 58 -4.91 -11.15 17.79
CA GLU A 58 -5.19 -10.09 18.77
C GLU A 58 -5.97 -8.90 18.20
N MET A 59 -6.12 -8.82 16.87
CA MET A 59 -6.91 -7.75 16.26
C MET A 59 -8.41 -8.02 16.44
N GLU A 60 -9.08 -7.15 17.20
CA GLU A 60 -10.51 -7.25 17.40
C GLU A 60 -11.28 -7.00 16.09
N PRO A 61 -12.33 -7.80 15.82
CA PRO A 61 -13.26 -7.51 14.73
C PRO A 61 -13.81 -6.10 14.83
N ALA A 62 -14.00 -5.44 13.69
CA ALA A 62 -14.56 -4.10 13.64
C ALA A 62 -15.85 -4.09 12.80
N ALA A 63 -16.77 -3.20 13.15
CA ALA A 63 -17.96 -3.00 12.33
C ALA A 63 -17.54 -2.59 10.91
N ASN A 64 -18.14 -3.25 9.89
CA ASN A 64 -17.86 -2.99 8.49
C ASN A 64 -16.34 -3.06 8.12
N GLU A 65 -15.60 -3.96 8.78
CA GLU A 65 -14.13 -4.07 8.64
C GLU A 65 -13.67 -4.21 7.18
N LYS A 66 -14.44 -4.88 6.32
CA LYS A 66 -14.13 -4.99 4.90
C LYS A 66 -14.21 -3.63 4.19
N LEU A 67 -15.27 -2.86 4.43
CA LEU A 67 -15.45 -1.52 3.87
C LEU A 67 -14.37 -0.57 4.41
N LEU A 68 -14.14 -0.61 5.71
CA LEU A 68 -13.10 0.18 6.37
C LEU A 68 -11.72 -0.14 5.79
N GLY A 69 -11.45 -1.42 5.54
CA GLY A 69 -10.21 -1.86 4.91
C GLY A 69 -10.02 -1.33 3.50
N PHE A 70 -11.06 -1.37 2.66
CA PHE A 70 -11.00 -0.78 1.32
C PHE A 70 -10.75 0.73 1.38
N ILE A 71 -11.50 1.45 2.21
CA ILE A 71 -11.32 2.91 2.37
C ILE A 71 -9.88 3.21 2.82
N THR A 72 -9.38 2.50 3.82
CA THR A 72 -8.02 2.70 4.34
C THR A 72 -6.96 2.38 3.28
N HIS A 73 -7.12 1.27 2.55
CA HIS A 73 -6.19 0.85 1.50
C HIS A 73 -6.05 1.91 0.40
N TYR A 74 -7.17 2.38 -0.13
CA TYR A 74 -7.17 3.44 -1.15
C TYR A 74 -6.74 4.80 -0.59
N ALA A 75 -7.09 5.14 0.65
CA ALA A 75 -6.64 6.37 1.28
C ALA A 75 -5.11 6.39 1.47
N ILE A 76 -4.51 5.26 1.86
CA ILE A 76 -3.05 5.11 1.94
C ILE A 76 -2.44 5.28 0.54
N GLY A 77 -3.00 4.62 -0.49
CA GLY A 77 -2.51 4.76 -1.86
C GLY A 77 -2.55 6.19 -2.36
N VAL A 78 -3.66 6.90 -2.14
CA VAL A 78 -3.79 8.33 -2.49
C VAL A 78 -2.79 9.18 -1.71
N GLY A 79 -2.64 8.96 -0.40
CA GLY A 79 -1.68 9.67 0.44
C GLY A 79 -0.23 9.49 -0.03
N LEU A 80 0.16 8.26 -0.38
CA LEU A 80 1.49 7.97 -0.92
C LEU A 80 1.72 8.66 -2.28
N ALA A 81 0.71 8.71 -3.17
CA ALA A 81 0.83 9.44 -4.44
C ALA A 81 1.02 10.95 -4.22
N PHE A 82 0.32 11.54 -3.25
CA PHE A 82 0.56 12.94 -2.87
C PHE A 82 1.97 13.16 -2.35
N ILE A 83 2.49 12.26 -1.51
CA ILE A 83 3.88 12.35 -1.02
C ILE A 83 4.86 12.31 -2.19
N TYR A 84 4.64 11.41 -3.19
CA TYR A 84 5.46 11.35 -4.38
C TYR A 84 5.44 12.67 -5.17
N LEU A 85 4.24 13.13 -5.56
CA LEU A 85 4.09 14.31 -6.41
C LEU A 85 4.59 15.59 -5.73
N LEU A 86 4.26 15.77 -4.45
CA LEU A 86 4.70 16.92 -3.67
C LEU A 86 6.21 16.86 -3.42
N GLY A 87 6.74 15.72 -3.04
CA GLY A 87 8.18 15.51 -2.84
C GLY A 87 8.96 15.78 -4.14
N TRP A 88 8.45 15.30 -5.27
CA TRP A 88 9.07 15.58 -6.57
C TRP A 88 9.06 17.08 -6.89
N ALA A 89 7.92 17.74 -6.72
CA ALA A 89 7.80 19.17 -6.99
C ALA A 89 8.73 20.03 -6.11
N LEU A 90 8.91 19.66 -4.84
CA LEU A 90 9.72 20.41 -3.88
C LEU A 90 11.22 20.12 -3.99
N LEU A 91 11.63 18.88 -4.30
CA LEU A 91 13.02 18.46 -4.23
C LEU A 91 13.71 18.39 -5.60
N VAL A 92 12.96 18.10 -6.66
CA VAL A 92 13.50 17.92 -8.01
C VAL A 92 13.06 19.02 -8.95
N GLY A 93 11.79 19.42 -8.87
CA GLY A 93 11.17 20.39 -9.77
C GLY A 93 10.77 19.80 -11.13
N GLY A 94 9.98 20.55 -11.88
CA GLY A 94 9.49 20.11 -13.19
C GLY A 94 8.45 18.97 -13.13
N PRO A 95 8.13 18.35 -14.29
CA PRO A 95 7.17 17.25 -14.38
C PRO A 95 7.62 16.03 -13.59
N ALA A 96 6.68 15.36 -12.90
CA ALA A 96 6.98 14.14 -12.16
C ALA A 96 7.44 13.01 -13.11
N SER A 97 8.48 12.27 -12.69
CA SER A 97 9.13 11.26 -13.53
C SER A 97 8.43 9.89 -13.41
N PRO A 98 8.04 9.25 -14.52
CA PRO A 98 7.57 7.86 -14.49
C PRO A 98 8.59 6.88 -13.89
N VAL A 99 9.88 7.05 -14.18
CA VAL A 99 10.95 6.22 -13.60
C VAL A 99 11.07 6.48 -12.09
N GLY A 100 10.98 7.75 -11.67
CA GLY A 100 10.93 8.12 -10.26
C GLY A 100 9.75 7.47 -9.54
N ALA A 101 8.59 7.37 -10.19
CA ALA A 101 7.41 6.71 -9.62
C ALA A 101 7.62 5.21 -9.39
N LEU A 102 8.31 4.52 -10.28
CA LEU A 102 8.67 3.10 -10.10
C LEU A 102 9.60 2.91 -8.90
N VAL A 103 10.65 3.71 -8.81
CA VAL A 103 11.61 3.66 -7.68
C VAL A 103 10.89 3.99 -6.36
N TYR A 104 10.04 5.02 -6.38
CA TYR A 104 9.24 5.41 -5.22
C TYR A 104 8.28 4.28 -4.81
N GLY A 105 7.58 3.66 -5.77
CA GLY A 105 6.69 2.53 -5.49
C GLY A 105 7.43 1.43 -4.73
N VAL A 106 8.59 0.99 -5.23
CA VAL A 106 9.43 0.01 -4.53
C VAL A 106 9.86 0.50 -3.15
N ALA A 107 10.26 1.76 -3.01
CA ALA A 107 10.69 2.32 -1.72
C ALA A 107 9.56 2.34 -0.68
N THR A 108 8.30 2.54 -1.09
CA THR A 108 7.15 2.50 -0.17
C THR A 108 6.87 1.13 0.44
N THR A 109 7.48 0.06 -0.08
CA THR A 109 7.48 -1.28 0.56
C THR A 109 8.02 -1.22 2.00
N VAL A 110 8.95 -0.30 2.28
CA VAL A 110 9.50 -0.08 3.63
C VAL A 110 8.37 0.23 4.61
N ALA A 111 7.42 1.11 4.23
CA ALA A 111 6.28 1.43 5.09
C ALA A 111 5.41 0.18 5.36
N SER A 112 5.17 -0.66 4.36
CA SER A 112 4.43 -1.91 4.55
C SER A 112 5.13 -2.86 5.51
N LEU A 113 6.45 -3.06 5.35
CA LEU A 113 7.21 -4.04 6.12
C LEU A 113 7.50 -3.59 7.56
N PHE A 114 7.62 -2.27 7.79
CA PHE A 114 8.03 -1.73 9.09
C PHE A 114 6.92 -1.03 9.87
N LEU A 115 5.83 -0.64 9.25
CA LEU A 115 4.67 -0.01 9.90
C LEU A 115 3.41 -0.88 9.79
N VAL A 116 2.99 -1.23 8.58
CA VAL A 116 1.72 -1.95 8.35
C VAL A 116 1.78 -3.37 8.91
N TYR A 117 2.83 -4.13 8.61
CA TYR A 117 2.98 -5.51 9.09
C TYR A 117 3.01 -5.64 10.61
N PRO A 118 3.81 -4.85 11.36
CA PRO A 118 3.71 -4.83 12.83
C PRO A 118 2.32 -4.44 13.34
N SER A 119 1.65 -3.50 12.65
CA SER A 119 0.29 -3.08 12.98
C SER A 119 -0.77 -4.16 12.72
N MET A 120 -0.43 -5.19 11.93
CA MET A 120 -1.26 -6.37 11.69
C MET A 120 -0.84 -7.60 12.51
N GLY A 121 0.17 -7.48 13.37
CA GLY A 121 0.70 -8.61 14.13
C GLY A 121 1.66 -9.53 13.37
N LEU A 122 1.97 -9.21 12.10
CA LEU A 122 2.88 -9.99 11.26
C LEU A 122 4.36 -9.74 11.59
N GLY A 123 4.63 -8.79 12.49
CA GLY A 123 5.99 -8.42 12.89
C GLY A 123 6.75 -7.65 11.81
N VAL A 124 7.85 -7.04 12.22
CA VAL A 124 8.75 -6.32 11.31
C VAL A 124 9.23 -7.28 10.22
N PHE A 125 9.17 -6.81 8.98
CA PHE A 125 9.59 -7.58 7.79
C PHE A 125 8.78 -8.88 7.56
N GLY A 126 7.60 -9.01 8.16
CA GLY A 126 6.78 -10.21 8.03
C GLY A 126 7.34 -11.44 8.74
N ARG A 127 8.22 -11.27 9.77
CA ARG A 127 8.90 -12.37 10.47
C ARG A 127 7.96 -13.36 11.15
N ARG A 128 6.73 -12.94 11.42
CA ARG A 128 5.67 -13.78 12.02
C ARG A 128 4.65 -14.25 10.98
N SER A 129 4.88 -13.97 9.70
CA SER A 129 4.03 -14.50 8.63
C SER A 129 4.24 -16.02 8.53
N PRO A 130 3.17 -16.82 8.55
CA PRO A 130 3.26 -18.27 8.37
C PRO A 130 3.70 -18.66 6.96
N GLU A 131 3.67 -17.72 6.02
CA GLU A 131 3.93 -17.92 4.60
C GLU A 131 5.42 -17.74 4.20
N GLY A 132 6.32 -17.66 5.18
CA GLY A 132 7.76 -17.58 4.95
C GLY A 132 8.15 -16.41 4.03
N ILE A 133 8.92 -16.72 2.98
CA ILE A 133 9.47 -15.70 2.07
C ILE A 133 8.39 -14.92 1.31
N LYS A 134 7.20 -15.48 1.11
CA LYS A 134 6.08 -14.75 0.50
C LYS A 134 5.65 -13.55 1.34
N GLY A 135 5.86 -13.59 2.67
CA GLY A 135 5.60 -12.47 3.57
C GLY A 135 6.22 -11.17 3.05
N PRO A 136 7.54 -11.04 2.95
CA PRO A 136 8.18 -9.82 2.45
C PRO A 136 8.10 -9.64 0.92
N LEU A 137 8.05 -10.71 0.12
CA LEU A 137 8.01 -10.60 -1.34
C LEU A 137 6.67 -10.06 -1.85
N SER A 138 5.55 -10.41 -1.20
CA SER A 138 4.23 -9.95 -1.65
C SER A 138 4.07 -8.43 -1.60
N PRO A 139 4.38 -7.73 -0.50
CA PRO A 139 4.35 -6.27 -0.51
C PRO A 139 5.36 -5.65 -1.48
N LEU A 140 6.55 -6.25 -1.67
CA LEU A 140 7.51 -5.74 -2.64
C LEU A 140 6.94 -5.75 -4.07
N ALA A 141 6.37 -6.87 -4.50
CA ALA A 141 5.73 -6.97 -5.80
C ALA A 141 4.51 -6.04 -5.92
N ASN A 142 3.67 -5.99 -4.90
CA ASN A 142 2.49 -5.13 -4.88
C ASN A 142 2.87 -3.66 -5.03
N HIS A 143 3.87 -3.19 -4.31
CA HIS A 143 4.32 -1.80 -4.36
C HIS A 143 5.07 -1.47 -5.66
N LEU A 144 5.71 -2.44 -6.32
CA LEU A 144 6.21 -2.27 -7.68
C LEU A 144 5.05 -1.98 -8.65
N PHE A 145 3.96 -2.76 -8.61
CA PHE A 145 2.78 -2.52 -9.44
C PHE A 145 2.06 -1.23 -9.08
N TYR A 146 2.05 -0.84 -7.81
CA TYR A 146 1.59 0.47 -7.40
C TYR A 146 2.40 1.59 -8.08
N GLY A 147 3.73 1.47 -8.09
CA GLY A 147 4.64 2.39 -8.80
C GLY A 147 4.38 2.43 -10.30
N VAL A 148 4.06 1.28 -10.93
CA VAL A 148 3.64 1.24 -12.35
C VAL A 148 2.40 2.07 -12.59
N GLY A 149 1.37 1.93 -11.74
CA GLY A 149 0.13 2.72 -11.87
C GLY A 149 0.37 4.23 -11.71
N ILE A 150 1.22 4.65 -10.76
CA ILE A 150 1.62 6.07 -10.64
C ILE A 150 2.40 6.51 -11.89
N ALA A 151 3.35 5.68 -12.37
CA ALA A 151 4.15 5.99 -13.55
C ALA A 151 3.27 6.23 -14.78
N VAL A 152 2.24 5.41 -14.98
CA VAL A 152 1.24 5.61 -16.04
C VAL A 152 0.51 6.93 -15.83
N ALA A 153 0.02 7.20 -14.62
CA ALA A 153 -0.72 8.45 -14.34
C ALA A 153 0.11 9.70 -14.65
N VAL A 154 1.38 9.73 -14.24
CA VAL A 154 2.25 10.91 -14.47
C VAL A 154 2.74 11.04 -15.90
N ALA A 155 2.79 9.95 -16.67
CA ALA A 155 3.16 9.98 -18.09
C ALA A 155 2.08 10.65 -18.96
N PHE A 156 0.82 10.65 -18.50
CA PHE A 156 -0.33 11.24 -19.21
C PHE A 156 -0.87 12.53 -18.54
N ALA A 157 -0.20 13.05 -17.51
CA ALA A 157 -0.54 14.28 -16.80
C ALA A 157 0.15 15.50 -17.40
#